data_2e70142dd35234edbba96909ba28b75b
#
_entry.id   2e70142dd35234edbba96909ba28b75b
#
_cell.length_a   1.000
_cell.length_b   1.000
_cell.length_c   1.000
_cell.angle_alpha   90.00
_cell.angle_beta   90.00
_cell.angle_gamma   90.00
#
_symmetry.space_group_name_H-M   'P 1'
#
loop_
_entity.id
_entity.type
_entity.pdbx_description
1 polymer ?
#
loop_
_entity_poly.entity_id
_entity_poly.type
_entity_poly.pdbx_seq_one_letter_code
_entity_poly.pdbx_strand_id
1 'polypeptide(L)'
;GAVEAALWGMLGRRPVQVVAFENFGLTWLADVKDHLGLEPEALTAPWGELPDLSQADWSKDVVFPWNGTTSGVRVPDADWIPDDREGLAICDATSAAFAMPLPFNKLDVVTFSFQKALGGEAGIGVMALSPRAVERLDTYRPERPIPKLLRLTDGKGRFDRALADGVAI
;
A
#
# COMPACT_ATOMS: atom_id res chain seq x y z
N GLY A 1 -4.84 8.95 4.21
CA GLY A 1 -4.40 9.76 3.05
C GLY A 1 -3.74 8.92 1.98
N ALA A 2 -2.41 8.85 1.94
CA ALA A 2 -1.70 8.20 0.82
C ALA A 2 -1.99 6.69 0.71
N VAL A 3 -2.04 5.97 1.83
CA VAL A 3 -2.38 4.53 1.82
C VAL A 3 -3.78 4.33 1.30
N GLU A 4 -4.78 5.04 1.82
CA GLU A 4 -6.16 4.92 1.37
C GLU A 4 -6.31 5.25 -0.12
N ALA A 5 -5.59 6.28 -0.63
CA ALA A 5 -5.62 6.58 -2.06
C ALA A 5 -5.13 5.39 -2.92
N ALA A 6 -4.08 4.68 -2.47
CA ALA A 6 -3.61 3.47 -3.11
C ALA A 6 -4.67 2.35 -3.06
N LEU A 7 -5.22 2.07 -1.86
CA LEU A 7 -6.20 1.00 -1.67
C LEU A 7 -7.47 1.25 -2.51
N TRP A 8 -8.03 2.48 -2.45
CA TRP A 8 -9.24 2.85 -3.20
C TRP A 8 -9.04 2.82 -4.71
N GLY A 9 -7.87 3.25 -5.19
CA GLY A 9 -7.57 3.37 -6.63
C GLY A 9 -7.17 2.05 -7.31
N MET A 10 -6.55 1.11 -6.59
CA MET A 10 -5.85 -0.01 -7.21
C MET A 10 -6.44 -1.39 -6.90
N LEU A 11 -7.09 -1.56 -5.72
CA LEU A 11 -7.60 -2.86 -5.29
C LEU A 11 -8.92 -3.25 -5.95
N GLY A 12 -9.14 -4.57 -6.10
CA GLY A 12 -10.36 -5.17 -6.61
C GLY A 12 -10.25 -5.76 -8.03
N ARG A 13 -9.16 -5.52 -8.76
CA ARG A 13 -8.88 -6.23 -10.01
C ARG A 13 -8.47 -7.68 -9.76
N ARG A 14 -7.76 -7.92 -8.64
CA ARG A 14 -7.35 -9.23 -8.16
C ARG A 14 -7.90 -9.45 -6.76
N PRO A 15 -7.97 -10.69 -6.28
CA PRO A 15 -8.14 -10.94 -4.86
C PRO A 15 -7.06 -10.22 -4.05
N VAL A 16 -7.35 -9.96 -2.79
CA VAL A 16 -6.47 -9.19 -1.91
C VAL A 16 -6.03 -10.04 -0.72
N GLN A 17 -4.76 -9.99 -0.38
CA GLN A 17 -4.25 -10.48 0.88
C GLN A 17 -3.67 -9.29 1.67
N VAL A 18 -3.99 -9.22 2.96
CA VAL A 18 -3.46 -8.20 3.85
C VAL A 18 -2.60 -8.87 4.92
N VAL A 19 -1.32 -8.56 4.94
CA VAL A 19 -0.42 -8.95 6.02
C VAL A 19 -0.63 -7.95 7.15
N ALA A 20 -1.46 -8.34 8.11
CA ALA A 20 -1.95 -7.45 9.15
C ALA A 20 -1.32 -7.82 10.50
N PHE A 21 -0.34 -7.07 10.89
CA PHE A 21 0.23 -7.11 12.22
C PHE A 21 0.16 -5.71 12.83
N GLU A 22 -0.11 -5.64 14.11
CA GLU A 22 -0.35 -4.45 14.92
C GLU A 22 -1.49 -3.52 14.38
N ASN A 23 -1.63 -2.32 14.95
CA ASN A 23 -2.78 -1.44 14.72
C ASN A 23 -2.96 -1.04 13.25
N PHE A 24 -1.89 -0.62 12.57
CA PHE A 24 -2.02 -0.06 11.22
C PHE A 24 -2.33 -1.15 10.20
N GLY A 25 -1.68 -2.32 10.28
CA GLY A 25 -2.01 -3.45 9.43
C GLY A 25 -3.46 -3.90 9.59
N LEU A 26 -3.97 -3.93 10.83
CA LEU A 26 -5.36 -4.25 11.12
C LEU A 26 -6.33 -3.16 10.62
N THR A 27 -5.92 -1.89 10.64
CA THR A 27 -6.71 -0.79 10.06
C THR A 27 -6.85 -0.96 8.55
N TRP A 28 -5.75 -1.27 7.85
CA TRP A 28 -5.80 -1.50 6.40
C TRP A 28 -6.64 -2.74 6.03
N LEU A 29 -6.60 -3.78 6.86
CA LEU A 29 -7.47 -4.94 6.70
C LEU A 29 -8.95 -4.56 6.84
N ALA A 30 -9.30 -3.76 7.86
CA ALA A 30 -10.65 -3.27 8.06
C ALA A 30 -11.09 -2.37 6.89
N ASP A 31 -10.23 -1.47 6.41
CA ASP A 31 -10.53 -0.60 5.27
C ASP A 31 -10.86 -1.42 4.02
N VAL A 32 -10.05 -2.44 3.70
CA VAL A 32 -10.27 -3.30 2.54
C VAL A 32 -11.60 -4.05 2.67
N LYS A 33 -11.90 -4.57 3.85
CA LYS A 33 -13.11 -5.35 4.09
C LYS A 33 -14.36 -4.47 4.20
N ASP A 34 -14.34 -3.52 5.13
CA ASP A 34 -15.55 -2.84 5.58
C ASP A 34 -15.88 -1.61 4.73
N HIS A 35 -14.86 -0.97 4.15
CA HIS A 35 -15.02 0.25 3.37
C HIS A 35 -14.91 0.04 1.85
N LEU A 36 -14.03 -0.85 1.40
CA LEU A 36 -13.96 -1.21 -0.02
C LEU A 36 -14.93 -2.33 -0.41
N GLY A 37 -15.50 -3.05 0.57
CA GLY A 37 -16.42 -4.16 0.32
C GLY A 37 -15.74 -5.34 -0.40
N LEU A 38 -14.44 -5.52 -0.19
CA LEU A 38 -13.70 -6.65 -0.73
C LEU A 38 -13.60 -7.75 0.34
N GLU A 39 -13.33 -8.97 -0.09
CA GLU A 39 -13.12 -10.12 0.81
C GLU A 39 -11.60 -10.43 0.89
N PRO A 40 -10.84 -9.71 1.74
CA PRO A 40 -9.41 -9.94 1.84
C PRO A 40 -9.10 -11.20 2.63
N GLU A 41 -8.05 -11.92 2.20
CA GLU A 41 -7.42 -12.92 3.04
C GLU A 41 -6.48 -12.22 4.03
N ALA A 42 -6.61 -12.53 5.31
CA ALA A 42 -5.78 -11.94 6.36
C ALA A 42 -4.63 -12.89 6.74
N LEU A 43 -3.40 -12.41 6.62
CA LEU A 43 -2.22 -13.07 7.19
C LEU A 43 -1.83 -12.32 8.46
N THR A 44 -2.12 -12.94 9.61
CA THR A 44 -2.00 -12.29 10.92
C THR A 44 -1.07 -13.06 11.86
N ALA A 45 -0.61 -12.40 12.92
CA ALA A 45 0.11 -12.99 14.03
C ALA A 45 -0.34 -12.39 15.36
N PRO A 46 0.00 -12.99 16.50
CA PRO A 46 -0.19 -12.38 17.80
C PRO A 46 0.52 -11.02 17.91
N TRP A 47 0.03 -10.17 18.79
CA TRP A 47 0.64 -8.85 19.02
C TRP A 47 2.13 -8.95 19.36
N GLY A 48 2.95 -8.19 18.64
CA GLY A 48 4.41 -8.18 18.81
C GLY A 48 5.14 -9.24 17.98
N GLU A 49 4.41 -9.98 17.15
CA GLU A 49 4.98 -11.00 16.26
C GLU A 49 4.72 -10.63 14.79
N LEU A 50 5.62 -11.08 13.92
CA LEU A 50 5.44 -10.99 12.47
C LEU A 50 4.75 -12.26 11.96
N PRO A 51 3.73 -12.16 11.10
CA PRO A 51 3.17 -13.32 10.41
C PRO A 51 4.24 -14.05 9.59
N ASP A 52 4.01 -15.33 9.35
CA ASP A 52 4.86 -16.12 8.44
C ASP A 52 4.72 -15.61 7.00
N LEU A 53 5.66 -14.77 6.58
CA LEU A 53 5.66 -14.14 5.27
C LEU A 53 5.81 -15.13 4.10
N SER A 54 6.27 -16.37 4.35
CA SER A 54 6.34 -17.41 3.32
C SER A 54 4.96 -17.87 2.84
N GLN A 55 3.90 -17.54 3.59
CA GLN A 55 2.51 -17.82 3.25
C GLN A 55 1.85 -16.70 2.42
N ALA A 56 2.61 -15.69 2.02
CA ALA A 56 2.08 -14.64 1.15
C ALA A 56 1.75 -15.19 -0.25
N ASP A 57 0.51 -14.98 -0.69
CA ASP A 57 0.01 -15.43 -1.98
C ASP A 57 0.16 -14.31 -3.04
N TRP A 58 1.23 -14.37 -3.79
CA TRP A 58 1.58 -13.37 -4.78
C TRP A 58 0.80 -13.44 -6.11
N SER A 59 -0.17 -14.35 -6.22
CA SER A 59 -1.22 -14.28 -7.25
C SER A 59 -2.24 -13.16 -6.95
N LYS A 60 -2.29 -12.71 -5.68
CA LYS A 60 -3.13 -11.65 -5.15
C LYS A 60 -2.39 -10.31 -5.06
N ASP A 61 -3.12 -9.21 -4.96
CA ASP A 61 -2.55 -7.94 -4.52
C ASP A 61 -2.27 -8.04 -3.01
N VAL A 62 -1.03 -7.80 -2.58
CA VAL A 62 -0.60 -7.95 -1.18
C VAL A 62 -0.37 -6.59 -0.57
N VAL A 63 -1.11 -6.29 0.50
CA VAL A 63 -1.01 -5.04 1.27
C VAL A 63 -0.33 -5.33 2.61
N PHE A 64 0.67 -4.54 2.96
CA PHE A 64 1.40 -4.73 4.22
C PHE A 64 2.07 -3.45 4.72
N PRO A 65 2.16 -3.23 6.04
CA PRO A 65 3.07 -2.24 6.60
C PRO A 65 4.50 -2.79 6.62
N TRP A 66 5.49 -1.92 6.36
CA TRP A 66 6.90 -2.33 6.48
C TRP A 66 7.30 -2.56 7.93
N ASN A 67 6.73 -1.78 8.83
CA ASN A 67 6.95 -1.92 10.27
C ASN A 67 5.70 -1.56 11.07
N GLY A 68 5.57 -2.16 12.23
CA GLY A 68 4.58 -1.83 13.25
C GLY A 68 5.09 -0.74 14.17
N THR A 69 4.53 0.46 14.05
CA THR A 69 4.99 1.65 14.80
C THR A 69 4.87 1.48 16.31
N THR A 70 3.85 0.78 16.78
CA THR A 70 3.57 0.59 18.21
C THR A 70 4.21 -0.66 18.80
N SER A 71 4.42 -1.70 18.01
CA SER A 71 4.98 -2.98 18.47
C SER A 71 6.50 -3.06 18.27
N GLY A 72 7.06 -2.28 17.33
CA GLY A 72 8.46 -2.39 16.93
C GLY A 72 8.76 -3.56 15.99
N VAL A 73 7.75 -4.37 15.65
CA VAL A 73 7.89 -5.46 14.66
C VAL A 73 8.13 -4.88 13.28
N ARG A 74 8.99 -5.50 12.50
CA ARG A 74 9.25 -5.07 11.12
C ARG A 74 9.45 -6.24 10.18
N VAL A 75 9.16 -6.01 8.92
CA VAL A 75 9.56 -6.91 7.83
C VAL A 75 11.09 -6.92 7.75
N PRO A 76 11.75 -8.10 7.78
CA PRO A 76 13.21 -8.18 7.86
C PRO A 76 13.89 -7.73 6.56
N ASP A 77 13.36 -8.17 5.44
CA ASP A 77 13.85 -7.95 4.07
C ASP A 77 12.71 -8.10 3.05
N ALA A 78 13.05 -8.17 1.77
CA ALA A 78 12.08 -8.40 0.69
C ALA A 78 12.29 -9.73 -0.05
N ASP A 79 12.99 -10.68 0.52
CA ASP A 79 13.27 -11.97 -0.13
C ASP A 79 12.00 -12.80 -0.31
N TRP A 80 10.98 -12.54 0.51
CA TRP A 80 9.66 -13.14 0.42
C TRP A 80 8.80 -12.58 -0.75
N ILE A 81 9.24 -11.50 -1.43
CA ILE A 81 8.55 -10.88 -2.56
C ILE A 81 9.17 -11.37 -3.87
N PRO A 82 8.55 -12.29 -4.61
CA PRO A 82 9.09 -12.81 -5.87
C PRO A 82 9.07 -11.76 -6.98
N ASP A 83 10.01 -11.84 -7.91
CA ASP A 83 10.09 -10.91 -9.04
C ASP A 83 9.01 -11.19 -10.11
N ASP A 84 8.60 -12.44 -10.25
CA ASP A 84 7.59 -12.93 -11.20
C ASP A 84 6.16 -12.92 -10.65
N ARG A 85 5.92 -12.22 -9.53
CA ARG A 85 4.60 -12.09 -8.92
C ARG A 85 3.55 -11.52 -9.87
N GLU A 86 2.33 -11.98 -9.74
CA GLU A 86 1.20 -11.47 -10.54
C GLU A 86 0.55 -10.24 -9.91
N GLY A 87 0.39 -10.24 -8.60
CA GLY A 87 -0.21 -9.14 -7.83
C GLY A 87 0.73 -7.97 -7.59
N LEU A 88 0.20 -6.88 -7.06
CA LEU A 88 0.96 -5.71 -6.64
C LEU A 88 1.44 -5.88 -5.20
N ALA A 89 2.68 -5.45 -4.93
CA ALA A 89 3.22 -5.27 -3.59
C ALA A 89 2.94 -3.83 -3.12
N ILE A 90 1.95 -3.67 -2.24
CA ILE A 90 1.50 -2.36 -1.73
C ILE A 90 1.98 -2.20 -0.29
N CYS A 91 2.99 -1.37 -0.12
CA CYS A 91 3.70 -1.20 1.14
C CYS A 91 3.37 0.14 1.81
N ASP A 92 2.80 0.09 3.01
CA ASP A 92 2.78 1.22 3.92
C ASP A 92 4.15 1.34 4.61
N ALA A 93 4.96 2.29 4.16
CA ALA A 93 6.26 2.63 4.74
C ALA A 93 6.23 3.97 5.47
N THR A 94 5.08 4.36 6.01
CA THR A 94 4.86 5.69 6.60
C THR A 94 5.94 6.07 7.61
N SER A 95 6.36 5.15 8.46
CA SER A 95 7.42 5.39 9.44
C SER A 95 8.76 4.72 9.09
N ALA A 96 8.80 3.87 8.07
CA ALA A 96 10.02 3.18 7.64
C ALA A 96 10.85 4.00 6.65
N ALA A 97 10.19 4.73 5.74
CA ALA A 97 10.87 5.49 4.71
C ALA A 97 11.86 6.48 5.31
N PHE A 98 13.09 6.48 4.79
CA PHE A 98 14.26 7.24 5.26
C PHE A 98 14.81 6.86 6.64
N ALA A 99 14.12 6.00 7.41
CA ALA A 99 14.63 5.45 8.66
C ALA A 99 15.17 4.03 8.49
N MET A 100 14.70 3.31 7.47
CA MET A 100 15.07 1.93 7.19
C MET A 100 15.37 1.75 5.70
N PRO A 101 16.22 0.80 5.30
CA PRO A 101 16.36 0.41 3.90
C PRO A 101 15.03 -0.11 3.35
N LEU A 102 14.62 0.40 2.19
CA LEU A 102 13.44 -0.07 1.45
C LEU A 102 13.86 -0.58 0.07
N PRO A 103 13.50 -1.81 -0.30
CA PRO A 103 13.81 -2.38 -1.61
C PRO A 103 12.81 -1.90 -2.66
N PHE A 104 12.92 -0.66 -3.12
CA PHE A 104 11.98 -0.05 -4.07
C PHE A 104 11.80 -0.87 -5.36
N ASN A 105 12.81 -1.63 -5.76
CA ASN A 105 12.74 -2.52 -6.92
C ASN A 105 11.78 -3.71 -6.73
N LYS A 106 11.43 -4.05 -5.49
CA LYS A 106 10.48 -5.11 -5.14
C LYS A 106 9.08 -4.60 -4.83
N LEU A 107 8.91 -3.29 -4.63
CA LEU A 107 7.67 -2.68 -4.19
C LEU A 107 6.96 -1.96 -5.34
N ASP A 108 5.67 -2.19 -5.52
CA ASP A 108 4.90 -1.53 -6.57
C ASP A 108 4.31 -0.21 -6.10
N VAL A 109 3.93 -0.13 -4.83
CA VAL A 109 3.45 1.08 -4.18
C VAL A 109 4.16 1.24 -2.85
N VAL A 110 4.76 2.39 -2.63
CA VAL A 110 5.35 2.75 -1.33
C VAL A 110 4.73 4.06 -0.88
N THR A 111 4.06 4.05 0.27
CA THR A 111 3.49 5.27 0.85
C THR A 111 4.26 5.70 2.07
N PHE A 112 4.47 7.02 2.21
CA PHE A 112 5.08 7.60 3.40
C PHE A 112 4.62 9.04 3.62
N SER A 113 5.03 9.65 4.72
CA SER A 113 4.63 11.01 5.07
C SER A 113 5.75 11.79 5.76
N PHE A 114 5.66 13.11 5.69
CA PHE A 114 6.74 14.01 6.10
C PHE A 114 6.95 14.10 7.61
N GLN A 115 5.91 13.88 8.42
CA GLN A 115 6.00 14.00 9.89
C GLN A 115 6.74 12.85 10.59
N LYS A 116 7.34 11.92 9.85
CA LYS A 116 8.11 10.81 10.39
C LYS A 116 9.62 11.09 10.24
N ALA A 117 10.38 10.23 9.61
CA ALA A 117 11.85 10.37 9.52
C ALA A 117 12.31 11.68 8.85
N LEU A 118 11.50 12.25 7.95
CA LEU A 118 11.82 13.53 7.32
C LEU A 118 11.68 14.74 8.27
N GLY A 119 11.01 14.60 9.42
CA GLY A 119 10.91 15.63 10.44
C GLY A 119 10.08 16.86 10.06
N GLY A 120 9.25 16.77 9.05
CA GLY A 120 8.38 17.85 8.60
C GLY A 120 7.02 17.87 9.30
N GLU A 121 6.17 18.81 8.88
CA GLU A 121 4.79 18.90 9.35
C GLU A 121 3.94 17.74 8.81
N ALA A 122 2.90 17.38 9.57
CA ALA A 122 1.86 16.46 9.10
C ALA A 122 1.03 17.10 7.98
N GLY A 123 0.42 16.25 7.13
CA GLY A 123 -0.48 16.69 6.05
C GLY A 123 0.07 16.44 4.65
N ILE A 124 1.37 16.15 4.51
CA ILE A 124 1.96 15.77 3.21
C ILE A 124 2.22 14.28 3.21
N GLY A 125 1.48 13.56 2.36
CA GLY A 125 1.70 12.16 2.04
C GLY A 125 2.36 12.03 0.67
N VAL A 126 3.24 11.06 0.54
CA VAL A 126 3.94 10.73 -0.72
C VAL A 126 3.62 9.29 -1.11
N MET A 127 3.48 9.06 -2.40
CA MET A 127 3.27 7.75 -2.97
C MET A 127 4.27 7.55 -4.11
N ALA A 128 5.18 6.60 -3.96
CA ALA A 128 6.05 6.14 -5.05
C ALA A 128 5.39 4.96 -5.75
N LEU A 129 5.33 5.00 -7.08
CA LEU A 129 4.66 4.01 -7.90
C LEU A 129 5.64 3.35 -8.87
N SER A 130 5.62 2.02 -8.94
CA SER A 130 6.29 1.28 -10.01
C SER A 130 5.56 1.43 -11.35
N PRO A 131 6.20 1.13 -12.48
CA PRO A 131 5.51 1.06 -13.78
C PRO A 131 4.28 0.15 -13.77
N ARG A 132 4.30 -0.96 -13.02
CA ARG A 132 3.17 -1.88 -12.87
C ARG A 132 1.99 -1.24 -12.14
N ALA A 133 2.26 -0.45 -11.10
CA ALA A 133 1.22 0.29 -10.38
C ALA A 133 0.60 1.39 -11.25
N VAL A 134 1.41 2.09 -12.05
CA VAL A 134 0.91 3.08 -13.02
C VAL A 134 0.06 2.40 -14.09
N GLU A 135 0.49 1.27 -14.65
CA GLU A 135 -0.30 0.48 -15.59
C GLU A 135 -1.64 0.03 -14.99
N ARG A 136 -1.64 -0.38 -13.71
CA ARG A 136 -2.89 -0.71 -12.99
C ARG A 136 -3.86 0.49 -12.99
N LEU A 137 -3.38 1.68 -12.67
CA LEU A 137 -4.19 2.90 -12.67
C LEU A 137 -4.67 3.30 -14.06
N ASP A 138 -3.90 3.02 -15.11
CA ASP A 138 -4.28 3.32 -16.49
C ASP A 138 -5.30 2.31 -17.07
N THR A 139 -5.31 1.07 -16.58
CA THR A 139 -6.08 -0.04 -17.18
C THR A 139 -7.23 -0.56 -16.32
N TYR A 140 -7.30 -0.21 -15.05
CA TYR A 140 -8.32 -0.67 -14.13
C TYR A 140 -9.16 0.49 -13.59
N ARG A 141 -10.47 0.24 -13.49
CA ARG A 141 -11.44 1.16 -12.88
C ARG A 141 -12.23 0.39 -11.84
N PRO A 142 -12.08 0.72 -10.55
CA PRO A 142 -12.97 0.19 -9.53
C PRO A 142 -14.41 0.56 -9.82
N GLU A 143 -15.34 -0.38 -9.65
CA GLU A 143 -16.78 -0.13 -9.81
C GLU A 143 -17.34 0.74 -8.69
N ARG A 144 -16.69 0.69 -7.51
CA ARG A 144 -17.07 1.51 -6.37
C ARG A 144 -16.73 2.99 -6.57
N PRO A 145 -17.50 3.90 -5.98
CA PRO A 145 -17.19 5.33 -6.03
C PRO A 145 -15.89 5.63 -5.26
N ILE A 146 -14.99 6.43 -5.87
CA ILE A 146 -13.76 6.90 -5.24
C ILE A 146 -13.97 8.37 -4.83
N PRO A 147 -13.79 8.72 -3.55
CA PRO A 147 -13.79 10.11 -3.11
C PRO A 147 -12.77 10.94 -3.90
N LYS A 148 -13.12 12.18 -4.26
CA LYS A 148 -12.23 13.04 -5.07
C LYS A 148 -10.83 13.16 -4.49
N LEU A 149 -10.71 13.26 -3.17
CA LEU A 149 -9.45 13.38 -2.45
C LEU A 149 -8.53 12.16 -2.63
N LEU A 150 -9.10 10.97 -2.82
CA LEU A 150 -8.36 9.72 -2.99
C LEU A 150 -8.16 9.33 -4.46
N ARG A 151 -8.62 10.16 -5.39
CA ARG A 151 -8.61 9.81 -6.81
C ARG A 151 -7.23 10.09 -7.41
N LEU A 152 -6.59 9.04 -7.89
CA LEU A 152 -5.29 9.08 -8.57
C LEU A 152 -5.42 9.15 -10.10
N THR A 153 -6.65 9.23 -10.63
CA THR A 153 -6.90 9.21 -12.07
C THR A 153 -7.57 10.50 -12.53
N ASP A 154 -7.24 10.94 -13.75
CA ASP A 154 -7.84 12.09 -14.42
C ASP A 154 -9.32 11.85 -14.79
N GLY A 155 -9.98 12.87 -15.38
CA GLY A 155 -11.37 12.77 -15.85
C GLY A 155 -11.61 11.74 -16.97
N LYS A 156 -10.55 11.23 -17.60
CA LYS A 156 -10.59 10.15 -18.59
C LYS A 156 -10.30 8.79 -17.96
N GLY A 157 -10.06 8.79 -16.65
CA GLY A 157 -9.80 7.61 -15.88
C GLY A 157 -8.40 7.01 -16.08
N ARG A 158 -7.40 7.77 -16.50
CA ARG A 158 -6.00 7.37 -16.56
C ARG A 158 -5.26 7.96 -15.37
N PHE A 159 -4.08 7.40 -15.05
CA PHE A 159 -3.25 7.98 -14.01
C PHE A 159 -3.07 9.49 -14.24
N ASP A 160 -3.39 10.28 -13.24
CA ASP A 160 -3.28 11.75 -13.33
C ASP A 160 -1.81 12.16 -13.22
N ARG A 161 -1.19 12.41 -14.37
CA ARG A 161 0.22 12.74 -14.44
C ARG A 161 0.55 14.10 -13.83
N ALA A 162 -0.43 14.96 -13.65
CA ALA A 162 -0.22 16.21 -12.92
C ALA A 162 0.14 15.95 -11.44
N LEU A 163 -0.38 14.87 -10.83
CA LEU A 163 0.03 14.44 -9.49
C LEU A 163 1.49 13.98 -9.48
N ALA A 164 1.94 13.28 -10.53
CA ALA A 164 3.33 12.83 -10.65
C ALA A 164 4.32 13.99 -10.86
N ASP A 165 3.87 15.09 -11.47
CA ASP A 165 4.65 16.30 -11.69
C ASP A 165 4.72 17.20 -10.44
N GLY A 166 4.23 16.73 -9.30
CA GLY A 166 4.38 17.41 -8.01
C GLY A 166 3.29 18.43 -7.68
N VAL A 167 2.13 18.32 -8.30
CA VAL A 167 0.96 19.09 -7.86
C VAL A 167 0.43 18.47 -6.56
N ALA A 168 0.71 19.12 -5.44
CA ALA A 168 0.10 18.78 -4.17
C ALA A 168 -1.41 19.03 -4.21
N ILE A 169 -2.19 18.05 -3.77
CA ILE A 169 -3.63 18.17 -3.56
C ILE A 169 -3.88 18.64 -2.13
#